data_892c7c08a7e75a768c26b7942bcc8d8b
#
_entry.id   892c7c08a7e75a768c26b7942bcc8d8b
#
_cell.length_a   1.000
_cell.length_b   1.000
_cell.length_c   1.000
_cell.angle_alpha   90.00
_cell.angle_beta   90.00
_cell.angle_gamma   90.00
#
_symmetry.space_group_name_H-M   'P 1'
#
loop_
_entity.id
_entity.type
_entity.pdbx_description
1 polymer ?
#
loop_
_entity_poly.entity_id
_entity_poly.type
_entity_poly.pdbx_seq_one_letter_code
_entity_poly.pdbx_strand_id
1 'polypeptide(L)'
;MRDLVMILLILILIALLCIYLHISLSWHGIDIISLEAEEYIREKLDPAFDTERFRIYINKLLQKIDFLDENSVIFFTPFYDRKKSQSSLNAHTGLPGQKVIILTPGWAARLYRESFAGNSDGAITDLFAFVLGHEMTHKEQHRPIFLFGRKRVCVGWLREISSDFGGIKKSHLSAKRVKFCLEKEILGKEGRRQRRYGTKTMLRPHPTWEYRMKCWKTGRMTGELVDQICRDCGITDSRFRDKMKRIYAEKPVKPMKPAG
;
A
#
# COMPACT_ATOMS: atom_id res chain seq x y z
N MET A 1 26.75 17.71 33.61
CA MET A 1 26.32 17.72 32.17
C MET A 1 25.91 16.34 31.66
N ARG A 2 26.67 15.27 31.85
CA ARG A 2 26.32 13.90 31.42
C ARG A 2 24.96 13.43 31.96
N ASP A 3 24.73 13.62 33.27
CA ASP A 3 23.50 13.18 33.94
C ASP A 3 22.27 13.93 33.45
N LEU A 4 22.41 15.23 33.18
CA LEU A 4 21.31 16.04 32.59
C LEU A 4 20.92 15.58 31.17
N VAL A 5 21.95 15.22 30.36
CA VAL A 5 21.70 14.68 29.00
C VAL A 5 21.04 13.32 29.06
N MET A 6 21.45 12.45 29.97
CA MET A 6 20.84 11.15 30.20
C MET A 6 19.36 11.27 30.63
N ILE A 7 19.08 12.18 31.59
CA ILE A 7 17.70 12.44 32.05
C ILE A 7 16.86 12.95 30.90
N LEU A 8 17.37 13.89 30.10
CA LEU A 8 16.63 14.41 28.92
C LEU A 8 16.33 13.32 27.90
N LEU A 9 17.30 12.45 27.61
CA LEU A 9 17.10 11.32 26.70
C LEU A 9 16.04 10.33 27.20
N ILE A 10 16.05 10.04 28.52
CA ILE A 10 15.04 9.17 29.15
C ILE A 10 13.64 9.81 29.04
N LEU A 11 13.52 11.11 29.32
CA LEU A 11 12.24 11.83 29.22
C LEU A 11 11.71 11.86 27.79
N ILE A 12 12.59 12.07 26.80
CA ILE A 12 12.22 11.99 25.38
C ILE A 12 11.74 10.57 25.02
N LEU A 13 12.44 9.54 25.48
CA LEU A 13 12.07 8.15 25.23
C LEU A 13 10.72 7.80 25.86
N ILE A 14 10.47 8.25 27.09
CA ILE A 14 9.18 8.08 27.78
C ILE A 14 8.07 8.83 27.04
N ALA A 15 8.29 10.06 26.60
CA ALA A 15 7.33 10.83 25.84
C ALA A 15 6.99 10.15 24.50
N LEU A 16 7.99 9.64 23.77
CA LEU A 16 7.80 8.88 22.54
C LEU A 16 7.05 7.58 22.78
N LEU A 17 7.34 6.87 23.88
CA LEU A 17 6.62 5.66 24.27
C LEU A 17 5.18 5.97 24.65
N CYS A 18 4.91 7.05 25.39
CA CYS A 18 3.56 7.49 25.73
C CYS A 18 2.77 7.88 24.49
N ILE A 19 3.37 8.59 23.54
CA ILE A 19 2.76 8.92 22.25
C ILE A 19 2.46 7.64 21.47
N TYR A 20 3.41 6.70 21.41
CA TYR A 20 3.23 5.42 20.75
C TYR A 20 2.10 4.60 21.37
N LEU A 21 2.06 4.49 22.71
CA LEU A 21 1.03 3.78 23.44
C LEU A 21 -0.34 4.47 23.29
N HIS A 22 -0.40 5.80 23.36
CA HIS A 22 -1.63 6.55 23.18
C HIS A 22 -2.18 6.35 21.77
N ILE A 23 -1.34 6.45 20.74
CA ILE A 23 -1.74 6.13 19.36
C ILE A 23 -2.19 4.67 19.26
N SER A 24 -1.45 3.71 19.83
CA SER A 24 -1.78 2.28 19.78
C SER A 24 -3.08 1.94 20.51
N LEU A 25 -3.33 2.53 21.70
CA LEU A 25 -4.53 2.30 22.50
C LEU A 25 -5.77 3.02 21.95
N SER A 26 -5.60 4.23 21.37
CA SER A 26 -6.71 4.95 20.75
C SER A 26 -7.23 4.29 19.46
N TRP A 27 -6.44 3.41 18.83
CA TRP A 27 -6.87 2.68 17.62
C TRP A 27 -7.82 1.51 17.90
N HIS A 28 -7.91 1.02 19.14
CA HIS A 28 -8.82 -0.07 19.53
C HIS A 28 -10.30 0.34 19.70
N GLY A 29 -10.62 1.61 19.54
CA GLY A 29 -11.98 2.15 19.64
C GLY A 29 -12.32 3.19 18.59
N ILE A 30 -11.45 3.36 17.56
CA ILE A 30 -11.66 4.38 16.52
C ILE A 30 -12.63 3.84 15.47
N ASP A 31 -13.54 4.67 15.10
CA ASP A 31 -14.39 4.50 13.93
C ASP A 31 -13.54 4.31 12.66
N ILE A 32 -13.98 3.43 11.77
CA ILE A 32 -13.33 3.14 10.47
C ILE A 32 -13.09 4.42 9.66
N ILE A 33 -13.90 5.47 9.88
CA ILE A 33 -13.78 6.77 9.20
C ILE A 33 -13.63 7.90 10.21
N SER A 34 -12.66 8.80 10.01
CA SER A 34 -12.49 9.97 10.87
C SER A 34 -13.55 11.05 10.58
N LEU A 35 -13.83 11.89 11.58
CA LEU A 35 -14.76 13.02 11.41
C LEU A 35 -14.31 13.95 10.28
N GLU A 36 -13.03 14.27 10.18
CA GLU A 36 -12.51 15.13 9.11
C GLU A 36 -12.65 14.48 7.72
N ALA A 37 -12.57 13.15 7.63
CA ALA A 37 -12.80 12.44 6.37
C ALA A 37 -14.28 12.48 5.99
N GLU A 38 -15.18 12.30 6.94
CA GLU A 38 -16.63 12.38 6.75
C GLU A 38 -17.03 13.78 6.27
N GLU A 39 -16.60 14.83 6.96
CA GLU A 39 -16.85 16.23 6.57
C GLU A 39 -16.31 16.52 5.17
N TYR A 40 -15.06 16.12 4.88
CA TYR A 40 -14.47 16.31 3.56
C TYR A 40 -15.26 15.61 2.46
N ILE A 41 -15.74 14.37 2.71
CA ILE A 41 -16.53 13.63 1.73
C ILE A 41 -17.84 14.36 1.45
N ARG A 42 -18.57 14.74 2.49
CA ARG A 42 -19.87 15.44 2.35
C ARG A 42 -19.73 16.79 1.66
N GLU A 43 -18.73 17.57 2.01
CA GLU A 43 -18.54 18.89 1.43
C GLU A 43 -17.95 18.89 0.01
N LYS A 44 -17.04 17.98 -0.30
CA LYS A 44 -16.21 18.07 -1.51
C LYS A 44 -16.41 16.93 -2.52
N LEU A 45 -16.87 15.77 -2.07
CA LEU A 45 -16.92 14.58 -2.92
C LEU A 45 -18.34 14.06 -3.17
N ASP A 46 -19.16 13.98 -2.13
CA ASP A 46 -20.49 13.39 -2.19
C ASP A 46 -21.40 13.91 -1.07
N PRO A 47 -22.24 14.92 -1.31
CA PRO A 47 -23.14 15.46 -0.29
C PRO A 47 -24.16 14.47 0.27
N ALA A 48 -24.45 13.38 -0.50
CA ALA A 48 -25.37 12.32 -0.07
C ALA A 48 -24.68 11.22 0.74
N PHE A 49 -23.39 11.38 1.09
CA PHE A 49 -22.66 10.38 1.85
C PHE A 49 -23.27 10.15 3.22
N ASP A 50 -23.70 8.90 3.44
CA ASP A 50 -24.25 8.41 4.72
C ASP A 50 -23.20 7.52 5.38
N THR A 51 -22.66 7.99 6.49
CA THR A 51 -21.58 7.34 7.24
C THR A 51 -22.00 6.00 7.82
N GLU A 52 -23.22 5.90 8.36
CA GLU A 52 -23.70 4.67 8.97
C GLU A 52 -23.91 3.56 7.92
N ARG A 53 -24.49 3.94 6.80
CA ARG A 53 -24.65 3.02 5.67
C ARG A 53 -23.30 2.60 5.09
N PHE A 54 -22.33 3.51 5.02
CA PHE A 54 -20.96 3.19 4.61
C PHE A 54 -20.31 2.20 5.59
N ARG A 55 -20.46 2.41 6.90
CA ARG A 55 -19.93 1.50 7.94
C ARG A 55 -20.49 0.08 7.78
N ILE A 56 -21.78 -0.06 7.57
CA ILE A 56 -22.40 -1.36 7.34
C ILE A 56 -21.83 -2.03 6.09
N TYR A 57 -21.71 -1.28 5.01
CA TYR A 57 -21.18 -1.81 3.75
C TYR A 57 -19.72 -2.24 3.87
N ILE A 58 -18.86 -1.35 4.39
CA ILE A 58 -17.42 -1.61 4.48
C ILE A 58 -17.12 -2.78 5.43
N ASN A 59 -17.84 -2.91 6.54
CA ASN A 59 -17.68 -4.03 7.47
C ASN A 59 -18.00 -5.36 6.78
N LYS A 60 -19.10 -5.43 6.02
CA LYS A 60 -19.44 -6.63 5.22
C LYS A 60 -18.38 -6.94 4.15
N LEU A 61 -17.78 -5.90 3.55
CA LEU A 61 -16.73 -6.06 2.56
C LEU A 61 -15.44 -6.60 3.21
N LEU A 62 -15.03 -6.01 4.34
CA LEU A 62 -13.81 -6.42 5.06
C LEU A 62 -13.90 -7.86 5.59
N GLN A 63 -15.07 -8.30 6.04
CA GLN A 63 -15.31 -9.69 6.46
C GLN A 63 -15.09 -10.72 5.34
N LYS A 64 -15.21 -10.31 4.08
CA LYS A 64 -14.96 -11.17 2.91
C LYS A 64 -13.49 -11.25 2.50
N ILE A 65 -12.64 -10.41 3.09
CA ILE A 65 -11.22 -10.33 2.78
C ILE A 65 -10.46 -11.24 3.75
N ASP A 66 -10.20 -12.46 3.35
CA ASP A 66 -9.66 -13.56 4.16
C ASP A 66 -8.22 -13.36 4.67
N PHE A 67 -7.46 -12.46 4.06
CA PHE A 67 -6.09 -12.17 4.49
C PHE A 67 -5.99 -11.06 5.57
N LEU A 68 -7.12 -10.45 5.95
CA LEU A 68 -7.15 -9.49 7.05
C LEU A 68 -7.40 -10.26 8.35
N ASP A 69 -6.44 -10.17 9.27
CA ASP A 69 -6.61 -10.75 10.60
C ASP A 69 -7.39 -9.80 11.54
N GLU A 70 -7.84 -10.33 12.69
CA GLU A 70 -8.60 -9.59 13.70
C GLU A 70 -7.89 -8.32 14.23
N ASN A 71 -6.57 -8.25 14.06
CA ASN A 71 -5.77 -7.11 14.50
C ASN A 71 -5.49 -6.11 13.38
N SER A 72 -6.03 -6.33 12.17
CA SER A 72 -5.88 -5.40 11.05
C SER A 72 -6.87 -4.26 11.19
N VAL A 73 -6.37 -3.03 11.22
CA VAL A 73 -7.20 -1.82 11.30
C VAL A 73 -7.15 -1.09 9.96
N ILE A 74 -8.32 -0.86 9.39
CA ILE A 74 -8.51 -0.07 8.18
C ILE A 74 -9.12 1.27 8.58
N PHE A 75 -8.48 2.37 8.17
CA PHE A 75 -8.87 3.70 8.60
C PHE A 75 -8.89 4.70 7.44
N PHE A 76 -10.02 5.37 7.25
CA PHE A 76 -10.18 6.42 6.25
C PHE A 76 -10.00 7.78 6.91
N THR A 77 -8.94 8.49 6.51
CA THR A 77 -8.62 9.83 7.06
C THR A 77 -7.86 10.68 6.04
N PRO A 78 -7.96 12.02 6.09
CA PRO A 78 -7.14 12.89 5.27
C PRO A 78 -5.65 12.71 5.54
N PHE A 79 -4.83 12.70 4.49
CA PHE A 79 -3.38 12.77 4.62
C PHE A 79 -2.98 14.25 4.71
N TYR A 80 -2.55 14.70 5.89
CA TYR A 80 -2.23 16.11 6.14
C TYR A 80 -1.12 16.67 5.25
N ASP A 81 -0.17 15.84 4.85
CA ASP A 81 0.92 16.19 3.94
C ASP A 81 0.49 16.25 2.46
N ARG A 82 -0.70 15.76 2.13
CA ARG A 82 -1.20 15.59 0.76
C ARG A 82 -2.60 16.14 0.54
N LYS A 83 -2.90 17.33 1.07
CA LYS A 83 -4.23 17.97 0.96
C LYS A 83 -4.84 17.95 -0.46
N LYS A 84 -4.01 18.07 -1.51
CA LYS A 84 -4.45 18.07 -2.92
C LYS A 84 -4.83 16.67 -3.46
N SER A 85 -4.57 15.61 -2.72
CA SER A 85 -4.79 14.22 -3.16
C SER A 85 -5.89 13.49 -2.38
N GLN A 86 -6.66 14.18 -1.55
CA GLN A 86 -7.69 13.56 -0.71
C GLN A 86 -8.83 12.90 -1.50
N SER A 87 -9.13 13.42 -2.69
CA SER A 87 -10.10 12.83 -3.62
C SER A 87 -9.55 11.65 -4.43
N SER A 88 -8.25 11.40 -4.36
CA SER A 88 -7.59 10.29 -5.07
C SER A 88 -7.62 8.99 -4.26
N LEU A 89 -7.25 7.88 -4.90
CA LEU A 89 -7.19 6.57 -4.27
C LEU A 89 -5.76 6.30 -3.77
N ASN A 90 -5.41 6.92 -2.64
CA ASN A 90 -4.13 6.68 -1.99
C ASN A 90 -4.29 5.81 -0.74
N ALA A 91 -3.30 4.96 -0.50
CA ALA A 91 -3.18 4.14 0.69
C ALA A 91 -1.75 4.17 1.21
N HIS A 92 -1.56 3.93 2.48
CA HIS A 92 -0.25 3.65 3.07
C HIS A 92 -0.38 2.84 4.36
N THR A 93 0.66 2.10 4.69
CA THR A 93 0.76 1.41 5.97
C THR A 93 0.98 2.42 7.10
N GLY A 94 0.42 2.13 8.27
CA GLY A 94 0.72 2.85 9.51
C GLY A 94 2.19 2.69 9.97
N LEU A 95 2.46 3.04 11.22
CA LEU A 95 3.79 2.92 11.80
C LEU A 95 4.30 1.47 11.78
N PRO A 96 5.63 1.26 11.77
CA PRO A 96 6.21 -0.07 11.85
C PRO A 96 5.67 -0.86 13.06
N GLY A 97 5.29 -2.12 12.83
CA GLY A 97 4.72 -2.98 13.87
C GLY A 97 3.21 -2.85 14.09
N GLN A 98 2.56 -1.83 13.53
CA GLN A 98 1.11 -1.70 13.58
C GLN A 98 0.47 -2.33 12.34
N LYS A 99 -0.62 -3.07 12.49
CA LYS A 99 -1.41 -3.62 11.39
C LYS A 99 -2.48 -2.62 10.91
N VAL A 100 -2.06 -1.37 10.70
CA VAL A 100 -2.93 -0.26 10.29
C VAL A 100 -2.69 0.06 8.82
N ILE A 101 -3.77 0.16 8.05
CA ILE A 101 -3.77 0.66 6.67
C ILE A 101 -4.60 1.94 6.66
N ILE A 102 -3.99 3.03 6.24
CA ILE A 102 -4.63 4.34 6.15
C ILE A 102 -4.96 4.62 4.69
N LEU A 103 -6.19 5.06 4.46
CA LEU A 103 -6.78 5.31 3.14
C LEU A 103 -7.30 6.75 3.06
N THR A 104 -7.20 7.36 1.88
CA THR A 104 -7.78 8.70 1.66
C THR A 104 -9.31 8.66 1.63
N PRO A 105 -10.00 9.78 1.94
CA PRO A 105 -11.46 9.90 1.84
C PRO A 105 -12.02 9.52 0.47
N GLY A 106 -11.24 9.70 -0.59
CA GLY A 106 -11.60 9.30 -1.95
C GLY A 106 -11.96 7.82 -2.09
N TRP A 107 -11.34 6.94 -1.30
CA TRP A 107 -11.70 5.53 -1.25
C TRP A 107 -13.10 5.34 -0.68
N ALA A 108 -13.40 5.96 0.48
CA ALA A 108 -14.71 5.84 1.11
C ALA A 108 -15.82 6.35 0.19
N ALA A 109 -15.65 7.52 -0.43
CA ALA A 109 -16.62 8.08 -1.36
C ALA A 109 -16.89 7.17 -2.56
N ARG A 110 -15.85 6.52 -3.14
CA ARG A 110 -16.04 5.64 -4.29
C ARG A 110 -16.65 4.30 -3.93
N LEU A 111 -16.21 3.69 -2.83
CA LEU A 111 -16.80 2.45 -2.32
C LEU A 111 -18.28 2.67 -1.94
N TYR A 112 -18.59 3.82 -1.33
CA TYR A 112 -19.96 4.20 -1.03
C TYR A 112 -20.83 4.25 -2.30
N ARG A 113 -20.39 4.95 -3.35
CA ARG A 113 -21.12 5.03 -4.62
C ARG A 113 -21.31 3.67 -5.26
N GLU A 114 -20.30 2.81 -5.22
CA GLU A 114 -20.39 1.45 -5.77
C GLU A 114 -21.45 0.62 -5.03
N SER A 115 -21.62 0.82 -3.71
CA SER A 115 -22.62 0.10 -2.92
C SER A 115 -24.07 0.33 -3.36
N PHE A 116 -24.33 1.40 -4.12
CA PHE A 116 -25.66 1.75 -4.67
C PHE A 116 -25.79 1.49 -6.17
N ALA A 117 -24.70 1.26 -6.86
CA ALA A 117 -24.72 1.02 -8.29
C ALA A 117 -25.29 -0.39 -8.56
N GLY A 118 -26.55 -0.48 -8.98
CA GLY A 118 -27.22 -1.76 -9.24
C GLY A 118 -26.54 -2.65 -10.28
N ASN A 119 -25.67 -2.09 -11.13
CA ASN A 119 -24.91 -2.78 -12.17
C ASN A 119 -23.40 -2.47 -12.05
N SER A 120 -22.83 -2.50 -10.83
CA SER A 120 -21.39 -2.34 -10.65
C SER A 120 -20.64 -3.55 -11.21
N ASP A 121 -19.56 -3.29 -11.96
CA ASP A 121 -18.63 -4.35 -12.40
C ASP A 121 -17.62 -4.75 -11.30
N GLY A 122 -17.77 -4.22 -10.08
CA GLY A 122 -16.93 -4.51 -8.93
C GLY A 122 -15.50 -3.97 -9.04
N ALA A 123 -15.22 -3.07 -9.99
CA ALA A 123 -13.83 -2.64 -10.24
C ALA A 123 -13.20 -1.91 -9.04
N ILE A 124 -13.95 -1.06 -8.34
CA ILE A 124 -13.42 -0.35 -7.17
C ILE A 124 -13.25 -1.30 -5.97
N THR A 125 -14.16 -2.24 -5.78
CA THR A 125 -14.08 -3.27 -4.73
C THR A 125 -12.88 -4.19 -4.96
N ASP A 126 -12.66 -4.66 -6.19
CA ASP A 126 -11.50 -5.48 -6.54
C ASP A 126 -10.18 -4.70 -6.36
N LEU A 127 -10.17 -3.45 -6.80
CA LEU A 127 -9.01 -2.57 -6.61
C LEU A 127 -8.73 -2.33 -5.13
N PHE A 128 -9.76 -2.18 -4.32
CA PHE A 128 -9.64 -2.04 -2.87
C PHE A 128 -9.00 -3.28 -2.23
N ALA A 129 -9.49 -4.48 -2.55
CA ALA A 129 -8.90 -5.72 -2.06
C ALA A 129 -7.43 -5.87 -2.48
N PHE A 130 -7.10 -5.57 -3.76
CA PHE A 130 -5.71 -5.56 -4.23
C PHE A 130 -4.84 -4.58 -3.43
N VAL A 131 -5.31 -3.34 -3.19
CA VAL A 131 -4.55 -2.32 -2.46
C VAL A 131 -4.35 -2.74 -1.00
N LEU A 132 -5.34 -3.29 -0.34
CA LEU A 132 -5.18 -3.82 1.02
C LEU A 132 -4.12 -4.93 1.06
N GLY A 133 -4.16 -5.88 0.12
CA GLY A 133 -3.15 -6.94 0.02
C GLY A 133 -1.74 -6.40 -0.28
N HIS A 134 -1.63 -5.35 -1.10
CA HIS A 134 -0.39 -4.65 -1.38
C HIS A 134 0.19 -4.00 -0.11
N GLU A 135 -0.61 -3.25 0.62
CA GLU A 135 -0.19 -2.59 1.87
C GLU A 135 0.16 -3.61 2.98
N MET A 136 -0.60 -4.70 3.09
CA MET A 136 -0.27 -5.80 4.00
C MET A 136 1.08 -6.43 3.66
N THR A 137 1.37 -6.61 2.38
CA THR A 137 2.67 -7.14 1.95
C THR A 137 3.82 -6.20 2.30
N HIS A 138 3.63 -4.88 2.22
CA HIS A 138 4.61 -3.91 2.69
C HIS A 138 4.98 -4.08 4.17
N LYS A 139 4.04 -4.53 5.01
CA LYS A 139 4.29 -4.78 6.45
C LYS A 139 5.13 -6.04 6.69
N GLU A 140 4.95 -7.05 5.84
CA GLU A 140 5.69 -8.30 5.92
C GLU A 140 7.13 -8.17 5.40
N GLN A 141 7.42 -7.10 4.64
CA GLN A 141 8.71 -6.90 4.01
C GLN A 141 9.76 -6.37 4.98
N HIS A 142 10.94 -6.95 4.91
CA HIS A 142 12.11 -6.42 5.61
C HIS A 142 12.50 -5.04 5.06
N ARG A 143 12.67 -4.05 5.95
CA ARG A 143 13.16 -2.72 5.60
C ARG A 143 14.67 -2.67 5.85
N PRO A 144 15.51 -2.71 4.81
CA PRO A 144 16.94 -2.50 5.03
C PRO A 144 17.18 -1.07 5.49
N ILE A 145 17.83 -0.94 6.66
CA ILE A 145 18.18 0.31 7.28
C ILE A 145 19.51 0.80 6.64
N PHE A 146 19.66 2.11 6.45
CA PHE A 146 20.90 2.76 5.96
C PHE A 146 21.29 2.50 4.50
N LEU A 147 20.34 2.63 3.57
CA LEU A 147 20.66 2.70 2.14
C LEU A 147 20.56 4.14 1.62
N PHE A 148 21.51 4.53 0.76
CA PHE A 148 21.57 5.86 0.16
C PHE A 148 21.61 5.77 -1.39
N GLY A 149 21.26 6.88 -2.04
CA GLY A 149 21.34 7.03 -3.49
C GLY A 149 20.56 5.96 -4.26
N ARG A 150 21.16 5.43 -5.33
CA ARG A 150 20.52 4.43 -6.22
C ARG A 150 20.13 3.14 -5.53
N LYS A 151 20.89 2.69 -4.52
CA LYS A 151 20.55 1.48 -3.74
C LYS A 151 19.23 1.65 -2.99
N ARG A 152 18.99 2.84 -2.41
CA ARG A 152 17.70 3.17 -1.76
C ARG A 152 16.54 3.15 -2.75
N VAL A 153 16.72 3.75 -3.92
CA VAL A 153 15.70 3.76 -4.99
C VAL A 153 15.40 2.34 -5.46
N CYS A 154 16.43 1.54 -5.71
CA CYS A 154 16.30 0.16 -6.14
C CYS A 154 15.49 -0.69 -5.14
N VAL A 155 15.80 -0.58 -3.83
CA VAL A 155 15.04 -1.27 -2.79
C VAL A 155 13.59 -0.77 -2.75
N GLY A 156 13.35 0.52 -2.91
CA GLY A 156 12.00 1.08 -3.06
C GLY A 156 11.23 0.40 -4.20
N TRP A 157 11.83 0.29 -5.37
CA TRP A 157 11.22 -0.37 -6.54
C TRP A 157 10.94 -1.85 -6.31
N LEU A 158 11.91 -2.57 -5.74
CA LEU A 158 11.75 -3.99 -5.40
C LEU A 158 10.60 -4.21 -4.42
N ARG A 159 10.49 -3.34 -3.41
CA ARG A 159 9.40 -3.40 -2.42
C ARG A 159 8.04 -3.17 -3.07
N GLU A 160 7.90 -2.13 -3.89
CA GLU A 160 6.64 -1.82 -4.57
C GLU A 160 6.19 -2.97 -5.48
N ILE A 161 7.10 -3.49 -6.32
CA ILE A 161 6.76 -4.58 -7.25
C ILE A 161 6.48 -5.89 -6.49
N SER A 162 7.24 -6.20 -5.45
CA SER A 162 6.96 -7.34 -4.60
C SER A 162 5.62 -7.22 -3.89
N SER A 163 5.25 -6.02 -3.45
CA SER A 163 3.94 -5.77 -2.84
C SER A 163 2.80 -5.90 -3.84
N ASP A 164 3.02 -5.57 -5.11
CA ASP A 164 2.04 -5.85 -6.17
C ASP A 164 1.77 -7.34 -6.31
N PHE A 165 2.80 -8.17 -6.38
CA PHE A 165 2.63 -9.62 -6.43
C PHE A 165 1.92 -10.15 -5.18
N GLY A 166 2.26 -9.61 -4.00
CA GLY A 166 1.56 -9.91 -2.75
C GLY A 166 0.09 -9.51 -2.80
N GLY A 167 -0.21 -8.31 -3.32
CA GLY A 167 -1.57 -7.81 -3.50
C GLY A 167 -2.40 -8.67 -4.45
N ILE A 168 -1.83 -9.04 -5.62
CA ILE A 168 -2.47 -9.94 -6.59
C ILE A 168 -2.76 -11.31 -5.94
N LYS A 169 -1.78 -11.87 -5.24
CA LYS A 169 -1.92 -13.17 -4.60
C LYS A 169 -2.96 -13.15 -3.48
N LYS A 170 -2.88 -12.19 -2.56
CA LYS A 170 -3.78 -12.07 -1.40
C LYS A 170 -5.23 -11.77 -1.82
N SER A 171 -5.42 -10.91 -2.82
CA SER A 171 -6.76 -10.58 -3.34
C SER A 171 -7.38 -11.67 -4.22
N HIS A 172 -6.65 -12.74 -4.54
CA HIS A 172 -7.06 -13.79 -5.48
C HIS A 172 -7.45 -13.27 -6.88
N LEU A 173 -7.00 -12.07 -7.23
CA LEU A 173 -7.26 -11.46 -8.53
C LEU A 173 -6.19 -11.83 -9.55
N SER A 174 -6.58 -11.94 -10.82
CA SER A 174 -5.58 -12.04 -11.88
C SER A 174 -4.91 -10.69 -12.13
N ALA A 175 -3.64 -10.69 -12.56
CA ALA A 175 -2.94 -9.46 -12.96
C ALA A 175 -3.68 -8.69 -14.07
N LYS A 176 -4.41 -9.39 -14.95
CA LYS A 176 -5.26 -8.77 -15.99
C LYS A 176 -6.44 -8.01 -15.36
N ARG A 177 -7.08 -8.58 -14.33
CA ARG A 177 -8.20 -7.92 -13.62
C ARG A 177 -7.72 -6.70 -12.86
N VAL A 178 -6.61 -6.83 -12.11
CA VAL A 178 -6.00 -5.69 -11.39
C VAL A 178 -5.62 -4.57 -12.36
N LYS A 179 -5.02 -4.91 -13.51
CA LYS A 179 -4.70 -3.92 -14.55
C LYS A 179 -5.95 -3.19 -15.04
N PHE A 180 -7.02 -3.92 -15.34
CA PHE A 180 -8.31 -3.34 -15.76
C PHE A 180 -8.85 -2.36 -14.70
N CYS A 181 -8.88 -2.76 -13.43
CA CYS A 181 -9.35 -1.92 -12.33
C CYS A 181 -8.49 -0.64 -12.18
N LEU A 182 -7.16 -0.77 -12.28
CA LEU A 182 -6.25 0.38 -12.24
C LEU A 182 -6.47 1.34 -13.42
N GLU A 183 -6.59 0.82 -14.64
CA GLU A 183 -6.83 1.63 -15.83
C GLU A 183 -8.16 2.37 -15.74
N LYS A 184 -9.21 1.72 -15.25
CA LYS A 184 -10.54 2.30 -15.09
C LYS A 184 -10.57 3.37 -13.99
N GLU A 185 -10.08 3.05 -12.80
CA GLU A 185 -10.32 3.84 -11.60
C GLU A 185 -9.22 4.89 -11.32
N ILE A 186 -7.98 4.62 -11.71
CA ILE A 186 -6.85 5.49 -11.43
C ILE A 186 -6.32 6.14 -12.72
N LEU A 187 -5.95 5.34 -13.72
CA LEU A 187 -5.21 5.82 -14.88
C LEU A 187 -6.09 6.55 -15.89
N GLY A 188 -7.39 6.25 -15.94
CA GLY A 188 -8.33 6.91 -16.87
C GLY A 188 -8.42 8.42 -16.69
N LYS A 189 -8.28 8.91 -15.45
CA LYS A 189 -8.34 10.36 -15.12
C LYS A 189 -6.95 11.01 -14.97
N GLU A 190 -5.95 10.26 -14.52
CA GLU A 190 -4.59 10.77 -14.25
C GLU A 190 -3.54 10.31 -15.27
N GLY A 191 -3.83 9.31 -16.09
CA GLY A 191 -2.85 8.72 -17.01
C GLY A 191 -2.21 9.71 -17.98
N ARG A 192 -2.88 10.81 -18.29
CA ARG A 192 -2.31 11.93 -19.07
C ARG A 192 -1.30 12.75 -18.29
N ARG A 193 -1.40 12.86 -16.97
CA ARG A 193 -0.45 13.58 -16.11
C ARG A 193 0.78 12.72 -15.79
N GLN A 194 0.58 11.45 -15.46
CA GLN A 194 1.72 10.56 -15.15
C GLN A 194 2.58 10.21 -16.36
N ARG A 195 2.05 10.12 -17.58
CA ARG A 195 2.85 9.98 -18.79
C ARG A 195 3.84 11.13 -19.00
N ARG A 196 3.49 12.36 -18.59
CA ARG A 196 4.39 13.53 -18.65
C ARG A 196 5.49 13.53 -17.58
N TYR A 197 5.29 12.85 -16.45
CA TYR A 197 6.26 12.79 -15.35
C TYR A 197 7.16 11.54 -15.38
N GLY A 198 6.84 10.53 -16.19
CA GLY A 198 7.51 9.23 -16.20
C GLY A 198 8.91 9.20 -16.86
N THR A 199 9.29 10.22 -17.64
CA THR A 199 10.49 10.14 -18.49
C THR A 199 11.74 10.84 -17.97
N LYS A 200 11.72 11.55 -16.84
CA LYS A 200 12.87 12.39 -16.43
C LYS A 200 13.46 12.20 -15.04
N THR A 201 13.00 11.27 -14.20
CA THR A 201 13.63 11.10 -12.88
C THR A 201 13.75 9.64 -12.47
N MET A 202 14.88 9.02 -12.86
CA MET A 202 15.39 7.75 -12.30
C MET A 202 15.63 7.78 -10.78
N LEU A 203 15.20 8.83 -10.08
CA LEU A 203 15.44 9.03 -8.64
C LEU A 203 14.17 8.91 -7.81
N ARG A 204 13.03 8.51 -8.38
CA ARG A 204 11.78 8.35 -7.60
C ARG A 204 11.78 7.01 -6.86
N PRO A 205 11.41 6.99 -5.56
CA PRO A 205 11.33 5.76 -4.78
C PRO A 205 10.25 4.79 -5.27
N HIS A 206 9.30 5.25 -6.10
CA HIS A 206 8.23 4.43 -6.67
C HIS A 206 8.38 4.31 -8.18
N PRO A 207 8.37 3.09 -8.75
CA PRO A 207 8.33 2.89 -10.19
C PRO A 207 6.99 3.33 -10.77
N THR A 208 6.96 3.67 -12.05
CA THR A 208 5.69 4.02 -12.74
C THR A 208 4.76 2.80 -12.80
N TRP A 209 3.46 3.02 -12.85
CA TRP A 209 2.49 1.93 -13.03
C TRP A 209 2.75 1.10 -14.28
N GLU A 210 3.17 1.74 -15.37
CA GLU A 210 3.53 1.06 -16.61
C GLU A 210 4.68 0.07 -16.41
N TYR A 211 5.74 0.49 -15.69
CA TYR A 211 6.85 -0.39 -15.34
C TYR A 211 6.41 -1.54 -14.43
N ARG A 212 5.61 -1.24 -13.40
CA ARG A 212 5.06 -2.25 -12.48
C ARG A 212 4.25 -3.31 -13.23
N MET A 213 3.30 -2.87 -14.08
CA MET A 213 2.47 -3.78 -14.89
C MET A 213 3.29 -4.62 -15.89
N LYS A 214 4.40 -4.09 -16.41
CA LYS A 214 5.33 -4.87 -17.24
C LYS A 214 5.96 -6.01 -16.44
N CYS A 215 6.35 -5.75 -15.18
CA CYS A 215 6.90 -6.77 -14.29
C CYS A 215 5.88 -7.88 -13.97
N TRP A 216 4.59 -7.60 -13.89
CA TRP A 216 3.57 -8.61 -13.56
C TRP A 216 3.45 -9.74 -14.58
N LYS A 217 3.99 -9.57 -15.80
CA LYS A 217 4.02 -10.61 -16.83
C LYS A 217 4.81 -11.85 -16.40
N THR A 218 5.73 -11.73 -15.45
CA THR A 218 6.50 -12.85 -14.91
C THR A 218 5.69 -13.74 -13.96
N GLY A 219 4.50 -13.27 -13.50
CA GLY A 219 3.62 -13.97 -12.56
C GLY A 219 4.11 -14.00 -11.12
N ARG A 220 5.40 -13.74 -10.87
CA ARG A 220 6.03 -13.73 -9.54
C ARG A 220 7.36 -12.99 -9.54
N MET A 221 7.88 -12.70 -8.35
CA MET A 221 9.24 -12.15 -8.17
C MET A 221 10.29 -13.24 -8.40
N THR A 222 10.78 -13.36 -9.64
CA THR A 222 11.90 -14.29 -9.95
C THR A 222 13.25 -13.63 -9.69
N GLY A 223 14.32 -14.45 -9.58
CA GLY A 223 15.67 -13.93 -9.43
C GLY A 223 16.12 -13.07 -10.62
N GLU A 224 15.69 -13.44 -11.85
CA GLU A 224 15.95 -12.68 -13.08
C GLU A 224 15.25 -11.32 -13.05
N LEU A 225 13.99 -11.27 -12.60
CA LEU A 225 13.24 -10.01 -12.47
C LEU A 225 13.90 -9.09 -11.45
N VAL A 226 14.29 -9.61 -10.28
CA VAL A 226 15.02 -8.83 -9.26
C VAL A 226 16.32 -8.27 -9.84
N ASP A 227 17.08 -9.08 -10.56
CA ASP A 227 18.34 -8.66 -11.20
C ASP A 227 18.10 -7.58 -12.27
N GLN A 228 17.03 -7.74 -13.06
CA GLN A 228 16.63 -6.75 -14.07
C GLN A 228 16.26 -5.41 -13.43
N ILE A 229 15.44 -5.40 -12.37
CA ILE A 229 15.07 -4.20 -11.62
C ILE A 229 16.32 -3.50 -11.06
N CYS A 230 17.26 -4.25 -10.52
CA CYS A 230 18.51 -3.70 -10.02
C CYS A 230 19.33 -3.02 -11.16
N ARG A 231 19.43 -3.65 -12.32
CA ARG A 231 20.10 -3.06 -13.50
C ARG A 231 19.39 -1.80 -13.98
N ASP A 232 18.06 -1.81 -14.04
CA ASP A 232 17.26 -0.65 -14.45
C ASP A 232 17.42 0.53 -13.50
N CYS A 233 17.70 0.27 -12.21
CA CYS A 233 18.09 1.28 -11.23
C CYS A 233 19.57 1.70 -11.32
N GLY A 234 20.35 1.16 -12.28
CA GLY A 234 21.76 1.46 -12.47
C GLY A 234 22.67 0.86 -11.40
N ILE A 235 22.28 -0.29 -10.81
CA ILE A 235 23.10 -1.03 -9.85
C ILE A 235 24.04 -1.98 -10.60
N THR A 236 25.34 -1.68 -10.58
CA THR A 236 26.39 -2.53 -11.17
C THR A 236 26.99 -3.52 -10.17
N ASP A 237 26.88 -3.24 -8.86
CA ASP A 237 27.39 -4.06 -7.77
C ASP A 237 26.70 -5.45 -7.74
N SER A 238 27.41 -6.49 -8.14
CA SER A 238 26.89 -7.88 -8.20
C SER A 238 26.54 -8.41 -6.80
N ARG A 239 27.35 -8.12 -5.79
CA ARG A 239 27.10 -8.57 -4.40
C ARG A 239 25.79 -7.99 -3.87
N PHE A 240 25.52 -6.72 -4.18
CA PHE A 240 24.24 -6.11 -3.81
C PHE A 240 23.08 -6.77 -4.55
N ARG A 241 23.20 -7.02 -5.87
CA ARG A 241 22.14 -7.69 -6.65
C ARG A 241 21.85 -9.10 -6.13
N ASP A 242 22.88 -9.89 -5.80
CA ASP A 242 22.70 -11.22 -5.24
C ASP A 242 22.08 -11.20 -3.84
N LYS A 243 22.39 -10.19 -3.04
CA LYS A 243 21.68 -9.94 -1.77
C LYS A 243 20.20 -9.66 -2.00
N MET A 244 19.86 -8.82 -2.97
CA MET A 244 18.46 -8.49 -3.29
C MET A 244 17.70 -9.71 -3.82
N LYS A 245 18.32 -10.55 -4.65
CA LYS A 245 17.71 -11.83 -5.08
C LYS A 245 17.34 -12.72 -3.88
N ARG A 246 18.24 -12.86 -2.91
CA ARG A 246 17.97 -13.64 -1.69
C ARG A 246 16.82 -13.11 -0.85
N ILE A 247 16.60 -11.78 -0.85
CA ILE A 247 15.56 -11.11 -0.06
C ILE A 247 14.22 -11.14 -0.78
N TYR A 248 14.19 -10.82 -2.07
CA TYR A 248 12.96 -10.52 -2.81
C TYR A 248 12.52 -11.61 -3.79
N ALA A 249 13.42 -12.51 -4.25
CA ALA A 249 13.00 -13.57 -5.14
C ALA A 249 12.22 -14.64 -4.37
N GLU A 250 11.07 -15.01 -4.91
CA GLU A 250 10.31 -16.15 -4.40
C GLU A 250 11.09 -17.43 -4.65
N LYS A 251 11.12 -18.29 -3.63
CA LYS A 251 11.73 -19.63 -3.78
C LYS A 251 10.94 -20.41 -4.85
N PRO A 252 11.63 -21.14 -5.76
CA PRO A 252 10.94 -21.99 -6.70
C PRO A 252 10.06 -22.98 -5.94
N VAL A 253 8.78 -23.06 -6.34
CA VAL A 253 7.89 -24.09 -5.81
C VAL A 253 8.48 -25.45 -6.20
N LYS A 254 8.87 -26.25 -5.21
CA LYS A 254 9.29 -27.62 -5.49
C LYS A 254 8.13 -28.33 -6.18
N PRO A 255 8.35 -28.97 -7.35
CA PRO A 255 7.30 -29.77 -7.96
C PRO A 255 6.82 -30.79 -6.93
N MET A 256 5.51 -30.84 -6.69
CA MET A 256 4.94 -31.91 -5.88
C MET A 256 5.35 -33.24 -6.55
N LYS A 257 6.01 -34.12 -5.77
CA LYS A 257 6.21 -35.46 -6.23
C LYS A 257 4.85 -36.04 -6.56
N PRO A 258 4.63 -36.62 -7.74
CA PRO A 258 3.39 -37.32 -8.01
C PRO A 258 3.17 -38.31 -6.86
N ALA A 259 1.93 -38.29 -6.33
CA ALA A 259 1.52 -39.29 -5.37
C ALA A 259 1.66 -40.65 -6.05
N GLY A 260 2.59 -41.47 -5.56
CA GLY A 260 2.80 -42.85 -6.03
C GLY A 260 1.66 -43.76 -5.64
#